data_564ba8fd751945edb57abc2f6ec3f8c2
#
_entry.id   564ba8fd751945edb57abc2f6ec3f8c2
#
_cell.length_a   1.000
_cell.length_b   1.000
_cell.length_c   1.000
_cell.angle_alpha   90.00
_cell.angle_beta   90.00
_cell.angle_gamma   90.00
#
_symmetry.space_group_name_H-M   'P 1'
#
loop_
_entity.id
_entity.type
_entity.pdbx_description
1 polymer ?
#
loop_
_entity_poly.entity_id
_entity_poly.type
_entity_poly.pdbx_seq_one_letter_code
_entity_poly.pdbx_strand_id
1 'polypeptide(L)'
;MGSLEGSLEPTLDITTLHDLYTTKKLTPTDLINHIYDRIESYPDKAVWIHLIPRDEALSAATTLTKQYAHTTSPLPPLYGIPFSVKDSIDIANIPTTLACPSFAYTPTETAPVVSKVLAAGAILIGKANLDQFATGLVGHRSAYGTPRCVFDSEYISGGSSSGSAVGVAAGLVSFAIATDTAGSTRVPAALNGLVGLKPTLGTVSTVGLVPACKTADCITVLAGSVQDARVAWRAMRGFDEGDVFARREVPVLPAFGDVVRFGVPPEELLDVLSKPYRALFEQFVGALCSSGKEVAVQLQKTDFDYTPFQSANNMLYGSSIVAQRLVAFDEYIQTHGLDELHPVIKTIFESSSGFDAVRAYKDIFDLALYKRQAEKQFLENIDVLVVPSTVAHFTVAEIDEDPIQRNKLMGSFTHFVNLLDLCAVAVPVGKWRNAKGNMMPFGITLIGQAGRDEELMRLGEGIVEYMKPRLEVV
;
A
#
# COMPACT_ATOMS: atom_id res chain seq x y z
N MET A 1 -13.20 40.99 4.14
CA MET A 1 -11.79 40.62 4.26
C MET A 1 -11.49 40.48 5.74
N GLY A 2 -11.67 39.33 6.29
CA GLY A 2 -11.28 38.98 7.66
C GLY A 2 -10.16 37.95 7.56
N SER A 3 -8.97 38.34 7.95
CA SER A 3 -7.82 37.44 8.08
C SER A 3 -8.12 36.37 9.14
N LEU A 4 -8.13 35.11 8.74
CA LEU A 4 -8.13 33.96 9.64
C LEU A 4 -6.71 33.86 10.25
N GLU A 5 -6.42 34.71 11.24
CA GLU A 5 -5.28 34.50 12.14
C GLU A 5 -5.64 33.39 13.12
N GLY A 6 -4.93 32.26 13.01
CA GLY A 6 -5.07 31.08 13.86
C GLY A 6 -5.54 29.81 13.13
N SER A 7 -5.20 29.61 11.85
CA SER A 7 -5.54 28.38 11.15
C SER A 7 -4.66 27.22 11.62
N LEU A 8 -5.22 26.36 12.48
CA LEU A 8 -4.81 24.96 12.51
C LEU A 8 -4.82 24.47 11.06
N GLU A 9 -3.68 23.98 10.55
CA GLU A 9 -3.65 23.35 9.24
C GLU A 9 -4.73 22.26 9.22
N PRO A 10 -5.64 22.24 8.22
CA PRO A 10 -6.70 21.26 8.19
C PRO A 10 -6.08 19.85 8.12
N THR A 11 -6.40 19.01 9.08
CA THR A 11 -6.09 17.58 8.98
C THR A 11 -6.79 17.04 7.73
N LEU A 12 -6.15 16.06 7.06
CA LEU A 12 -6.74 15.39 5.90
C LEU A 12 -7.47 14.09 6.26
N ASP A 13 -7.75 13.89 7.56
CA ASP A 13 -8.58 12.82 8.07
C ASP A 13 -10.00 12.91 7.49
N ILE A 14 -10.48 11.83 6.88
CA ILE A 14 -11.75 11.81 6.13
C ILE A 14 -12.93 12.15 7.05
N THR A 15 -12.95 11.61 8.26
CA THR A 15 -14.05 11.85 9.22
C THR A 15 -14.09 13.32 9.62
N THR A 16 -12.94 13.90 9.95
CA THR A 16 -12.83 15.32 10.32
C THR A 16 -13.23 16.23 9.16
N LEU A 17 -12.79 15.95 7.94
CA LEU A 17 -13.18 16.71 6.76
C LEU A 17 -14.70 16.64 6.52
N HIS A 18 -15.28 15.45 6.69
CA HIS A 18 -16.72 15.24 6.54
C HIS A 18 -17.54 16.07 7.56
N ASP A 19 -17.07 16.14 8.81
CA ASP A 19 -17.68 16.98 9.85
C ASP A 19 -17.57 18.47 9.50
N LEU A 20 -16.42 18.91 9.01
CA LEU A 20 -16.20 20.29 8.57
C LEU A 20 -17.12 20.68 7.40
N TYR A 21 -17.32 19.79 6.44
CA TYR A 21 -18.24 20.00 5.32
C TYR A 21 -19.71 20.03 5.77
N THR A 22 -20.09 19.08 6.61
CA THR A 22 -21.46 19.00 7.13
C THR A 22 -21.82 20.24 7.96
N THR A 23 -20.87 20.74 8.76
CA THR A 23 -21.05 21.96 9.57
C THR A 23 -20.79 23.24 8.78
N LYS A 24 -20.48 23.16 7.49
CA LYS A 24 -20.19 24.28 6.59
C LYS A 24 -19.02 25.18 7.05
N LYS A 25 -18.08 24.61 7.82
CA LYS A 25 -16.87 25.30 8.25
C LYS A 25 -15.76 25.26 7.21
N LEU A 26 -15.85 24.36 6.25
CA LEU A 26 -14.94 24.20 5.11
C LEU A 26 -15.75 23.85 3.87
N THR A 27 -15.28 24.23 2.70
CA THR A 27 -15.81 23.75 1.43
C THR A 27 -14.78 22.90 0.68
N PRO A 28 -15.21 21.99 -0.23
CA PRO A 28 -14.26 21.28 -1.08
C PRO A 28 -13.33 22.22 -1.86
N THR A 29 -13.83 23.36 -2.32
CA THR A 29 -13.02 24.37 -3.04
C THR A 29 -11.94 24.98 -2.16
N ASP A 30 -12.24 25.28 -0.87
CA ASP A 30 -11.24 25.80 0.06
C ASP A 30 -10.14 24.77 0.33
N LEU A 31 -10.53 23.51 0.55
CA LEU A 31 -9.57 22.42 0.77
C LEU A 31 -8.67 22.22 -0.46
N ILE A 32 -9.22 22.18 -1.67
CA ILE A 32 -8.43 21.98 -2.89
C ILE A 32 -7.45 23.13 -3.11
N ASN A 33 -7.84 24.38 -2.85
CA ASN A 33 -6.90 25.51 -2.87
C ASN A 33 -5.74 25.29 -1.91
N HIS A 34 -6.03 24.93 -0.66
CA HIS A 34 -5.01 24.66 0.34
C HIS A 34 -4.08 23.50 -0.05
N ILE A 35 -4.63 22.41 -0.63
CA ILE A 35 -3.84 21.28 -1.14
C ILE A 35 -2.86 21.74 -2.23
N TYR A 36 -3.31 22.54 -3.20
CA TYR A 36 -2.41 23.02 -4.25
C TYR A 36 -1.35 23.98 -3.75
N ASP A 37 -1.67 24.84 -2.77
CA ASP A 37 -0.66 25.69 -2.12
C ASP A 37 0.42 24.83 -1.41
N ARG A 38 0.04 23.73 -0.77
CA ARG A 38 0.98 22.75 -0.19
C ARG A 38 1.81 22.04 -1.26
N ILE A 39 1.20 21.57 -2.35
CA ILE A 39 1.89 20.92 -3.46
C ILE A 39 2.92 21.86 -4.10
N GLU A 40 2.57 23.14 -4.29
CA GLU A 40 3.47 24.15 -4.83
C GLU A 40 4.66 24.42 -3.92
N SER A 41 4.46 24.44 -2.60
CA SER A 41 5.51 24.65 -1.60
C SER A 41 6.30 23.39 -1.26
N TYR A 42 5.77 22.19 -1.52
CA TYR A 42 6.43 20.94 -1.19
C TYR A 42 7.71 20.74 -2.04
N PRO A 43 8.87 20.51 -1.41
CA PRO A 43 10.15 20.54 -2.12
C PRO A 43 10.35 19.36 -3.09
N ASP A 44 9.79 18.19 -2.77
CA ASP A 44 9.96 16.97 -3.56
C ASP A 44 8.90 16.87 -4.67
N LYS A 45 9.29 17.25 -5.88
CA LYS A 45 8.39 17.18 -7.05
C LYS A 45 8.28 15.77 -7.65
N ALA A 46 9.16 14.85 -7.25
CA ALA A 46 9.14 13.48 -7.74
C ALA A 46 7.93 12.66 -7.22
N VAL A 47 7.12 13.21 -6.33
CA VAL A 47 5.87 12.59 -5.88
C VAL A 47 4.92 12.30 -7.05
N TRP A 48 4.90 13.17 -8.06
CA TRP A 48 3.94 13.15 -9.15
C TRP A 48 4.59 12.77 -10.48
N ILE A 49 3.94 11.89 -11.25
CA ILE A 49 4.19 11.72 -12.67
C ILE A 49 3.26 12.66 -13.46
N HIS A 50 2.00 12.75 -13.04
CA HIS A 50 1.05 13.67 -13.63
C HIS A 50 0.23 14.34 -12.51
N LEU A 51 0.26 15.67 -12.46
CA LEU A 51 -0.56 16.46 -11.55
C LEU A 51 -1.74 17.04 -12.34
N ILE A 52 -2.96 16.89 -11.83
CA ILE A 52 -4.14 17.53 -12.43
C ILE A 52 -3.96 19.05 -12.32
N PRO A 53 -4.24 19.84 -13.37
CA PRO A 53 -4.22 21.30 -13.27
C PRO A 53 -5.13 21.81 -12.15
N ARG A 54 -4.65 22.82 -11.39
CA ARG A 54 -5.38 23.37 -10.23
C ARG A 54 -6.81 23.79 -10.55
N ASP A 55 -7.01 24.44 -11.69
CA ASP A 55 -8.33 24.91 -12.16
C ASP A 55 -9.26 23.76 -12.52
N GLU A 56 -8.76 22.64 -13.02
CA GLU A 56 -9.57 21.42 -13.25
C GLU A 56 -10.03 20.80 -11.93
N ALA A 57 -9.14 20.66 -10.95
CA ALA A 57 -9.49 20.16 -9.62
C ALA A 57 -10.48 21.09 -8.91
N LEU A 58 -10.32 22.40 -9.01
CA LEU A 58 -11.25 23.40 -8.49
C LEU A 58 -12.61 23.37 -9.21
N SER A 59 -12.62 23.14 -10.51
CA SER A 59 -13.86 22.93 -11.28
C SER A 59 -14.62 21.71 -10.80
N ALA A 60 -13.91 20.58 -10.54
CA ALA A 60 -14.51 19.39 -9.98
C ALA A 60 -15.09 19.64 -8.57
N ALA A 61 -14.35 20.32 -7.70
CA ALA A 61 -14.79 20.70 -6.34
C ALA A 61 -16.05 21.59 -6.39
N THR A 62 -16.06 22.57 -7.30
CA THR A 62 -17.19 23.49 -7.50
C THR A 62 -18.44 22.74 -8.01
N THR A 63 -18.27 21.85 -8.97
CA THR A 63 -19.34 21.02 -9.53
C THR A 63 -19.95 20.14 -8.46
N LEU A 64 -19.11 19.47 -7.69
CA LEU A 64 -19.54 18.62 -6.57
C LEU A 64 -20.31 19.44 -5.51
N THR A 65 -19.81 20.61 -5.14
CA THR A 65 -20.48 21.51 -4.18
C THR A 65 -21.87 21.94 -4.67
N LYS A 66 -22.00 22.29 -5.96
CA LYS A 66 -23.31 22.65 -6.56
C LYS A 66 -24.28 21.47 -6.57
N GLN A 67 -23.81 20.28 -6.90
CA GLN A 67 -24.60 19.05 -6.95
C GLN A 67 -25.27 18.75 -5.59
N TYR A 68 -24.56 19.00 -4.50
CA TYR A 68 -25.03 18.69 -3.14
C TYR A 68 -25.50 19.91 -2.33
N ALA A 69 -25.57 21.11 -2.93
CA ALA A 69 -25.91 22.36 -2.25
C ALA A 69 -27.26 22.34 -1.53
N HIS A 70 -28.23 21.62 -2.07
CA HIS A 70 -29.61 21.54 -1.55
C HIS A 70 -30.00 20.11 -1.13
N THR A 71 -29.04 19.20 -1.00
CA THR A 71 -29.36 17.83 -0.58
C THR A 71 -29.76 17.81 0.89
N THR A 72 -30.78 17.04 1.21
CA THR A 72 -31.18 16.66 2.57
C THR A 72 -30.67 15.27 2.93
N SER A 73 -30.16 14.54 1.97
CA SER A 73 -29.53 13.22 2.17
C SER A 73 -28.11 13.38 2.72
N PRO A 74 -27.57 12.36 3.41
CA PRO A 74 -26.17 12.36 3.80
C PRO A 74 -25.25 12.59 2.60
N LEU A 75 -24.17 13.31 2.80
CA LEU A 75 -23.12 13.49 1.79
C LEU A 75 -22.50 12.13 1.42
N PRO A 76 -22.02 11.95 0.18
CA PRO A 76 -21.26 10.76 -0.21
C PRO A 76 -20.07 10.50 0.72
N PRO A 77 -19.65 9.24 0.92
CA PRO A 77 -18.63 8.89 1.91
C PRO A 77 -17.25 9.51 1.64
N LEU A 78 -16.97 9.91 0.41
CA LEU A 78 -15.73 10.57 0.02
C LEU A 78 -15.96 11.99 -0.52
N TYR A 79 -17.07 12.62 -0.16
CA TYR A 79 -17.42 13.97 -0.62
C TYR A 79 -16.30 14.97 -0.36
N GLY A 80 -15.74 15.53 -1.44
CA GLY A 80 -14.69 16.55 -1.39
C GLY A 80 -13.32 16.04 -0.90
N ILE A 81 -13.13 14.74 -0.78
CA ILE A 81 -11.87 14.16 -0.28
C ILE A 81 -10.83 14.07 -1.39
N PRO A 82 -9.65 14.72 -1.24
CA PRO A 82 -8.58 14.67 -2.24
C PRO A 82 -7.86 13.32 -2.21
N PHE A 83 -7.62 12.73 -3.38
CA PHE A 83 -6.90 11.46 -3.51
C PHE A 83 -5.96 11.43 -4.70
N SER A 84 -5.00 10.50 -4.67
CA SER A 84 -4.11 10.19 -5.78
C SER A 84 -4.26 8.76 -6.25
N VAL A 85 -3.80 8.50 -7.47
CA VAL A 85 -3.80 7.18 -8.09
C VAL A 85 -2.37 6.85 -8.53
N LYS A 86 -1.88 5.65 -8.20
CA LYS A 86 -0.58 5.18 -8.68
C LYS A 86 -0.56 5.12 -10.21
N ASP A 87 0.52 5.52 -10.85
CA ASP A 87 0.60 5.65 -12.30
C ASP A 87 0.65 4.32 -13.07
N SER A 88 0.32 3.23 -12.44
CA SER A 88 0.02 1.93 -13.04
C SER A 88 -1.46 1.68 -13.28
N ILE A 89 -2.33 2.63 -12.91
CA ILE A 89 -3.80 2.49 -13.00
C ILE A 89 -4.33 3.54 -13.99
N ASP A 90 -5.15 3.11 -14.92
CA ASP A 90 -5.65 3.91 -16.02
C ASP A 90 -6.70 4.94 -15.59
N ILE A 91 -6.56 6.14 -16.12
CA ILE A 91 -7.54 7.22 -16.05
C ILE A 91 -7.69 7.78 -17.46
N ALA A 92 -8.90 7.81 -17.97
CA ALA A 92 -9.19 8.27 -19.34
C ALA A 92 -8.55 9.64 -19.64
N ASN A 93 -7.91 9.73 -20.79
CA ASN A 93 -7.23 10.92 -21.29
C ASN A 93 -6.01 11.40 -20.48
N ILE A 94 -5.55 10.63 -19.48
CA ILE A 94 -4.34 10.92 -18.71
C ILE A 94 -3.32 9.81 -19.00
N PRO A 95 -2.07 10.12 -19.39
CA PRO A 95 -1.07 9.11 -19.68
C PRO A 95 -0.82 8.14 -18.52
N THR A 96 -0.65 6.87 -18.84
CA THR A 96 -0.16 5.82 -17.96
C THR A 96 1.24 5.46 -18.41
N THR A 97 2.24 5.62 -17.54
CA THR A 97 3.66 5.51 -17.91
C THR A 97 4.41 4.40 -17.18
N LEU A 98 3.92 3.94 -16.04
CA LEU A 98 4.63 3.01 -15.13
C LEU A 98 6.05 3.46 -14.79
N ALA A 99 6.27 4.76 -14.66
CA ALA A 99 7.60 5.37 -14.47
C ALA A 99 8.61 5.06 -15.58
N CYS A 100 8.13 4.73 -16.79
CA CYS A 100 8.91 4.50 -18.01
C CYS A 100 8.35 5.38 -19.14
N PRO A 101 9.00 6.48 -19.53
CA PRO A 101 8.47 7.40 -20.54
C PRO A 101 8.20 6.75 -21.91
N SER A 102 9.03 5.80 -22.32
CA SER A 102 8.85 5.09 -23.59
C SER A 102 7.70 4.08 -23.61
N PHE A 103 7.22 3.68 -22.42
CA PHE A 103 6.05 2.82 -22.29
C PHE A 103 4.73 3.62 -22.36
N ALA A 104 4.77 4.93 -22.22
CA ALA A 104 3.60 5.78 -22.03
C ALA A 104 2.52 5.59 -23.12
N TYR A 105 1.27 5.40 -22.69
CA TYR A 105 0.09 5.42 -23.54
C TYR A 105 -1.03 6.21 -22.85
N THR A 106 -2.00 6.65 -23.63
CA THR A 106 -3.17 7.38 -23.09
C THR A 106 -4.40 6.48 -23.17
N PRO A 107 -4.95 6.02 -22.05
CA PRO A 107 -6.15 5.20 -22.05
C PRO A 107 -7.39 5.99 -22.42
N THR A 108 -8.36 5.32 -23.05
CA THR A 108 -9.66 5.91 -23.41
C THR A 108 -10.70 5.72 -22.31
N GLU A 109 -10.46 4.82 -21.38
CA GLU A 109 -11.37 4.47 -20.29
C GLU A 109 -10.70 4.64 -18.92
N THR A 110 -11.49 4.98 -17.93
CA THR A 110 -11.04 5.05 -16.53
C THR A 110 -11.28 3.71 -15.86
N ALA A 111 -10.28 3.21 -15.14
CA ALA A 111 -10.40 1.99 -14.34
C ALA A 111 -11.64 2.02 -13.42
N PRO A 112 -12.41 0.92 -13.34
CA PRO A 112 -13.66 0.87 -12.55
C PRO A 112 -13.46 1.27 -11.10
N VAL A 113 -12.32 0.93 -10.50
CA VAL A 113 -11.98 1.31 -9.12
C VAL A 113 -11.90 2.84 -8.95
N VAL A 114 -11.29 3.55 -9.90
CA VAL A 114 -11.19 5.03 -9.88
C VAL A 114 -12.56 5.64 -10.10
N SER A 115 -13.33 5.12 -11.05
CA SER A 115 -14.70 5.57 -11.33
C SER A 115 -15.61 5.45 -10.09
N LYS A 116 -15.52 4.35 -9.32
CA LYS A 116 -16.26 4.17 -8.06
C LYS A 116 -15.87 5.23 -7.01
N VAL A 117 -14.60 5.53 -6.87
CA VAL A 117 -14.09 6.52 -5.90
C VAL A 117 -14.53 7.93 -6.29
N LEU A 118 -14.47 8.28 -7.57
CA LEU A 118 -15.02 9.56 -8.09
C LEU A 118 -16.53 9.64 -7.86
N ALA A 119 -17.28 8.57 -8.13
CA ALA A 119 -18.73 8.52 -7.88
C ALA A 119 -19.07 8.63 -6.39
N ALA A 120 -18.17 8.20 -5.50
CA ALA A 120 -18.29 8.40 -4.05
C ALA A 120 -17.97 9.85 -3.61
N GLY A 121 -17.65 10.76 -4.53
CA GLY A 121 -17.46 12.19 -4.30
C GLY A 121 -16.01 12.62 -4.06
N ALA A 122 -15.02 11.76 -4.25
CA ALA A 122 -13.62 12.12 -4.13
C ALA A 122 -13.13 13.01 -5.29
N ILE A 123 -12.07 13.77 -5.06
CA ILE A 123 -11.46 14.69 -6.03
C ILE A 123 -10.04 14.19 -6.34
N LEU A 124 -9.80 13.87 -7.62
CA LEU A 124 -8.49 13.44 -8.09
C LEU A 124 -7.50 14.60 -8.10
N ILE A 125 -6.32 14.39 -7.52
CA ILE A 125 -5.23 15.36 -7.49
C ILE A 125 -4.15 15.02 -8.52
N GLY A 126 -3.86 13.73 -8.74
CA GLY A 126 -2.87 13.35 -9.74
C GLY A 126 -2.54 11.87 -9.76
N LYS A 127 -1.65 11.51 -10.70
CA LYS A 127 -1.06 10.19 -10.81
C LYS A 127 0.32 10.20 -10.14
N ALA A 128 0.48 9.33 -9.13
CA ALA A 128 1.64 9.27 -8.26
C ALA A 128 2.74 8.39 -8.83
N ASN A 129 3.99 8.76 -8.56
CA ASN A 129 5.20 8.06 -8.97
C ASN A 129 5.35 6.67 -8.32
N LEU A 130 6.14 5.81 -8.95
CA LEU A 130 6.35 4.41 -8.55
C LEU A 130 7.73 3.90 -8.99
N ASP A 131 8.18 2.76 -8.45
CA ASP A 131 9.27 2.00 -9.09
C ASP A 131 8.83 1.54 -10.48
N GLN A 132 9.69 1.71 -11.48
CA GLN A 132 9.41 1.36 -12.88
C GLN A 132 8.82 -0.04 -13.01
N PHE A 133 7.71 -0.17 -13.77
CA PHE A 133 6.94 -1.41 -13.96
C PHE A 133 6.48 -2.06 -12.64
N ALA A 134 6.24 -1.25 -11.60
CA ALA A 134 5.90 -1.70 -10.25
C ALA A 134 6.90 -2.77 -9.71
N THR A 135 8.15 -2.73 -10.17
CA THR A 135 9.17 -3.73 -9.89
C THR A 135 10.20 -3.21 -8.89
N GLY A 136 9.89 -3.36 -7.62
CA GLY A 136 10.74 -2.95 -6.50
C GLY A 136 9.95 -2.67 -5.23
N LEU A 137 10.69 -2.50 -4.12
CA LEU A 137 10.18 -2.09 -2.82
C LEU A 137 10.90 -0.85 -2.28
N VAL A 138 11.74 -0.22 -3.12
CA VAL A 138 12.66 0.85 -2.70
C VAL A 138 12.14 2.26 -3.01
N GLY A 139 11.32 2.44 -4.06
CA GLY A 139 10.87 3.76 -4.51
C GLY A 139 11.97 4.58 -5.19
N HIS A 140 13.01 3.93 -5.70
CA HIS A 140 14.21 4.56 -6.27
C HIS A 140 14.50 4.10 -7.70
N ARG A 141 13.49 3.67 -8.44
CA ARG A 141 13.62 3.10 -9.79
C ARG A 141 12.69 3.79 -10.78
N SER A 142 12.69 5.12 -10.79
CA SER A 142 11.80 5.90 -11.65
C SER A 142 12.57 6.90 -12.52
N ALA A 143 12.20 6.99 -13.79
CA ALA A 143 12.70 8.03 -14.69
C ALA A 143 12.19 9.44 -14.30
N TYR A 144 11.16 9.54 -13.46
CA TYR A 144 10.59 10.80 -12.98
C TYR A 144 11.17 11.27 -11.63
N GLY A 145 12.28 10.67 -11.20
CA GLY A 145 12.94 10.99 -9.93
C GLY A 145 12.54 10.07 -8.78
N THR A 146 13.11 10.30 -7.62
CA THR A 146 12.98 9.47 -6.43
C THR A 146 12.19 10.21 -5.35
N PRO A 147 10.92 9.84 -5.11
CA PRO A 147 10.20 10.34 -3.95
C PRO A 147 10.93 9.96 -2.65
N ARG A 148 11.19 10.95 -1.79
CA ARG A 148 11.97 10.79 -0.56
C ARG A 148 11.07 10.59 0.66
N CYS A 149 11.58 9.87 1.66
CA CYS A 149 10.90 9.74 2.93
C CYS A 149 10.63 11.12 3.55
N VAL A 150 9.41 11.34 4.06
CA VAL A 150 9.00 12.63 4.64
C VAL A 150 9.71 12.95 5.95
N PHE A 151 10.27 11.96 6.64
CA PHE A 151 10.95 12.12 7.93
C PHE A 151 12.44 12.45 7.79
N ASP A 152 13.07 12.00 6.71
CA ASP A 152 14.45 12.33 6.34
C ASP A 152 14.67 12.04 4.86
N SER A 153 15.01 13.07 4.08
CA SER A 153 15.17 12.97 2.62
C SER A 153 16.38 12.15 2.15
N GLU A 154 17.27 11.73 3.03
CA GLU A 154 18.35 10.78 2.69
C GLU A 154 17.83 9.34 2.60
N TYR A 155 16.67 9.07 3.20
CA TYR A 155 16.07 7.74 3.22
C TYR A 155 15.09 7.55 2.05
N ILE A 156 14.98 6.30 1.61
CA ILE A 156 13.98 5.90 0.61
C ILE A 156 12.56 6.05 1.18
N SER A 157 11.60 6.33 0.31
CA SER A 157 10.18 6.28 0.67
C SER A 157 9.61 4.85 0.74
N GLY A 158 10.39 3.87 0.25
CA GLY A 158 9.85 2.56 -0.05
C GLY A 158 9.00 2.55 -1.32
N GLY A 159 8.73 1.36 -1.84
CA GLY A 159 8.06 1.16 -3.13
C GLY A 159 7.28 -0.17 -3.19
N SER A 160 6.72 -0.45 -4.34
CA SER A 160 6.75 0.37 -5.54
C SER A 160 5.83 1.59 -5.51
N SER A 161 4.92 1.75 -4.55
CA SER A 161 3.95 2.87 -4.46
C SER A 161 4.57 4.10 -3.74
N SER A 162 5.73 4.55 -4.20
CA SER A 162 6.55 5.58 -3.56
C SER A 162 5.87 6.95 -3.49
N GLY A 163 5.46 7.51 -4.62
CA GLY A 163 4.77 8.79 -4.68
C GLY A 163 3.42 8.76 -3.98
N SER A 164 2.71 7.62 -4.03
CA SER A 164 1.45 7.43 -3.30
C SER A 164 1.65 7.56 -1.79
N ALA A 165 2.69 6.92 -1.23
CA ALA A 165 2.98 6.99 0.19
C ALA A 165 3.44 8.40 0.61
N VAL A 166 4.37 9.01 -0.14
CA VAL A 166 4.84 10.36 0.16
C VAL A 166 3.69 11.38 0.05
N GLY A 167 2.83 11.25 -0.97
CA GLY A 167 1.68 12.14 -1.15
C GLY A 167 0.72 12.15 0.04
N VAL A 168 0.45 10.98 0.64
CA VAL A 168 -0.37 10.88 1.86
C VAL A 168 0.41 11.38 3.09
N ALA A 169 1.64 10.93 3.30
CA ALA A 169 2.43 11.27 4.47
C ALA A 169 2.80 12.77 4.56
N ALA A 170 3.00 13.41 3.40
CA ALA A 170 3.23 14.85 3.31
C ALA A 170 1.95 15.69 3.40
N GLY A 171 0.78 15.05 3.52
CA GLY A 171 -0.51 15.73 3.57
C GLY A 171 -0.87 16.44 2.27
N LEU A 172 -0.52 15.88 1.12
CA LEU A 172 -0.89 16.38 -0.21
C LEU A 172 -2.20 15.76 -0.71
N VAL A 173 -2.60 14.63 -0.13
CA VAL A 173 -3.88 13.95 -0.35
C VAL A 173 -4.29 13.20 0.93
N SER A 174 -5.59 12.93 1.09
CA SER A 174 -6.11 12.17 2.24
C SER A 174 -5.78 10.69 2.14
N PHE A 175 -5.85 10.12 0.95
CA PHE A 175 -5.52 8.72 0.68
C PHE A 175 -5.01 8.54 -0.75
N ALA A 176 -4.44 7.39 -1.02
CA ALA A 176 -3.99 7.01 -2.35
C ALA A 176 -4.49 5.61 -2.74
N ILE A 177 -4.95 5.48 -3.99
CA ILE A 177 -5.14 4.18 -4.63
C ILE A 177 -3.76 3.72 -5.13
N ALA A 178 -3.30 2.60 -4.59
CA ALA A 178 -1.98 2.05 -4.87
C ALA A 178 -2.11 0.58 -5.32
N THR A 179 -0.97 -0.13 -5.43
CA THR A 179 -0.95 -1.56 -5.76
C THR A 179 0.03 -2.30 -4.88
N ASP A 180 -0.28 -3.55 -4.59
CA ASP A 180 0.59 -4.45 -3.84
C ASP A 180 0.61 -5.83 -4.52
N THR A 181 1.78 -6.23 -5.00
CA THR A 181 2.05 -7.56 -5.55
C THR A 181 2.96 -8.34 -4.61
N ALA A 182 3.86 -7.62 -3.93
CA ALA A 182 4.96 -8.19 -3.16
C ALA A 182 5.18 -7.46 -1.81
N GLY A 183 4.33 -6.51 -1.46
CA GLY A 183 4.53 -5.58 -0.35
C GLY A 183 4.54 -4.11 -0.78
N SER A 184 4.23 -3.83 -2.04
CA SER A 184 4.36 -2.49 -2.64
C SER A 184 3.42 -1.41 -2.06
N THR A 185 2.53 -1.74 -1.16
CA THR A 185 1.74 -0.81 -0.34
C THR A 185 2.17 -0.89 1.12
N ARG A 186 2.38 -2.09 1.64
CA ARG A 186 2.71 -2.35 3.04
C ARG A 186 4.09 -1.81 3.43
N VAL A 187 5.09 -2.01 2.57
CA VAL A 187 6.46 -1.49 2.80
C VAL A 187 6.49 0.04 2.83
N PRO A 188 6.05 0.77 1.79
CA PRO A 188 6.06 2.23 1.83
C PRO A 188 5.12 2.81 2.91
N ALA A 189 4.02 2.13 3.28
CA ALA A 189 3.21 2.53 4.42
C ALA A 189 4.03 2.54 5.71
N ALA A 190 4.75 1.45 6.00
CA ALA A 190 5.57 1.32 7.19
C ALA A 190 6.71 2.35 7.26
N LEU A 191 7.34 2.64 6.12
CA LEU A 191 8.45 3.60 6.02
C LEU A 191 8.01 5.06 6.07
N ASN A 192 6.72 5.35 5.88
CA ASN A 192 6.16 6.71 5.96
C ASN A 192 5.14 6.88 7.09
N GLY A 193 5.06 5.93 8.03
CA GLY A 193 4.18 6.03 9.19
C GLY A 193 2.69 6.01 8.87
N LEU A 194 2.31 5.31 7.80
CA LEU A 194 0.97 5.22 7.26
C LEU A 194 0.34 3.85 7.51
N VAL A 195 -0.95 3.79 7.24
CA VAL A 195 -1.70 2.54 7.11
C VAL A 195 -1.70 2.10 5.64
N GLY A 196 -1.33 0.85 5.39
CA GLY A 196 -1.37 0.22 4.08
C GLY A 196 -2.30 -1.00 4.08
N LEU A 197 -3.47 -0.88 3.45
CA LEU A 197 -4.42 -1.99 3.32
C LEU A 197 -4.22 -2.72 2.00
N LYS A 198 -3.81 -4.00 2.08
CA LYS A 198 -3.88 -4.97 1.00
C LYS A 198 -5.13 -5.84 1.20
N PRO A 199 -6.22 -5.59 0.51
CA PRO A 199 -7.43 -6.38 0.68
C PRO A 199 -7.29 -7.80 0.11
N THR A 200 -8.27 -8.62 0.40
CA THR A 200 -8.46 -9.93 -0.22
C THR A 200 -8.44 -9.80 -1.74
N LEU A 201 -7.65 -10.64 -2.43
CA LEU A 201 -7.55 -10.65 -3.88
C LEU A 201 -8.93 -10.83 -4.54
N GLY A 202 -9.16 -10.14 -5.65
CA GLY A 202 -10.39 -10.21 -6.43
C GLY A 202 -11.60 -9.53 -5.80
N THR A 203 -11.44 -8.82 -4.66
CA THR A 203 -12.52 -8.01 -4.04
C THR A 203 -12.55 -6.56 -4.52
N VAL A 204 -11.48 -6.12 -5.16
CA VAL A 204 -11.34 -4.83 -5.85
C VAL A 204 -10.92 -5.14 -7.28
N SER A 205 -11.64 -4.59 -8.26
CA SER A 205 -11.37 -4.82 -9.68
C SER A 205 -9.97 -4.37 -10.08
N THR A 206 -9.27 -5.21 -10.85
CA THR A 206 -7.97 -4.91 -11.47
C THR A 206 -8.08 -4.51 -12.94
N VAL A 207 -9.28 -4.29 -13.46
CA VAL A 207 -9.49 -3.75 -14.81
C VAL A 207 -8.88 -2.34 -14.87
N GLY A 208 -8.09 -2.07 -15.92
CA GLY A 208 -7.36 -0.82 -16.06
C GLY A 208 -6.10 -0.72 -15.18
N LEU A 209 -5.68 -1.82 -14.53
CA LEU A 209 -4.36 -1.94 -13.93
C LEU A 209 -3.39 -2.56 -14.93
N VAL A 210 -2.28 -1.91 -15.23
CA VAL A 210 -1.16 -2.55 -15.94
C VAL A 210 -0.49 -3.54 -15.00
N PRO A 211 -0.53 -4.85 -15.31
CA PRO A 211 -0.13 -5.87 -14.36
C PRO A 211 1.39 -5.95 -14.19
N ALA A 212 1.85 -6.22 -12.97
CA ALA A 212 3.21 -6.64 -12.69
C ALA A 212 3.32 -8.17 -12.54
N CYS A 213 2.35 -8.77 -11.86
CA CYS A 213 2.17 -10.22 -11.73
C CYS A 213 0.67 -10.48 -11.59
N LYS A 214 0.02 -10.69 -12.72
CA LYS A 214 -1.46 -10.61 -12.86
C LYS A 214 -2.23 -11.50 -11.88
N THR A 215 -1.67 -12.65 -11.50
CA THR A 215 -2.32 -13.58 -10.54
C THR A 215 -2.13 -13.17 -9.07
N ALA A 216 -1.25 -12.20 -8.79
CA ALA A 216 -0.93 -11.76 -7.44
C ALA A 216 -1.15 -10.24 -7.22
N ASP A 217 -1.41 -9.48 -8.29
CA ASP A 217 -1.63 -8.04 -8.21
C ASP A 217 -2.89 -7.71 -7.42
N CYS A 218 -2.81 -6.73 -6.55
CA CYS A 218 -3.92 -6.24 -5.76
C CYS A 218 -3.96 -4.70 -5.79
N ILE A 219 -5.10 -4.13 -6.11
CA ILE A 219 -5.34 -2.70 -5.90
C ILE A 219 -5.63 -2.47 -4.42
N THR A 220 -5.02 -1.43 -3.85
CA THR A 220 -4.83 -1.25 -2.42
C THR A 220 -5.05 0.20 -2.00
N VAL A 221 -5.04 0.46 -0.69
CA VAL A 221 -5.18 1.80 -0.11
C VAL A 221 -3.99 2.14 0.77
N LEU A 222 -3.46 3.35 0.60
CA LEU A 222 -2.59 4.04 1.55
C LEU A 222 -3.37 5.20 2.18
N ALA A 223 -3.36 5.30 3.51
CA ALA A 223 -4.07 6.35 4.25
C ALA A 223 -3.37 6.69 5.56
N GLY A 224 -3.73 7.82 6.17
CA GLY A 224 -3.18 8.26 7.46
C GLY A 224 -3.71 7.47 8.66
N SER A 225 -4.89 6.83 8.52
CA SER A 225 -5.52 6.06 9.58
C SER A 225 -6.18 4.79 9.05
N VAL A 226 -6.43 3.82 9.95
CA VAL A 226 -7.18 2.60 9.60
C VAL A 226 -8.62 2.94 9.19
N GLN A 227 -9.21 3.95 9.83
CA GLN A 227 -10.56 4.40 9.52
C GLN A 227 -10.65 4.97 8.09
N ASP A 228 -9.69 5.80 7.69
CA ASP A 228 -9.64 6.37 6.33
C ASP A 228 -9.42 5.27 5.29
N ALA A 229 -8.50 4.33 5.56
CA ALA A 229 -8.27 3.19 4.69
C ALA A 229 -9.55 2.35 4.51
N ARG A 230 -10.33 2.15 5.59
CA ARG A 230 -11.61 1.42 5.57
C ARG A 230 -12.66 2.15 4.73
N VAL A 231 -12.81 3.47 4.88
CA VAL A 231 -13.76 4.27 4.10
C VAL A 231 -13.43 4.22 2.62
N ALA A 232 -12.15 4.44 2.26
CA ALA A 232 -11.69 4.38 0.88
C ALA A 232 -11.89 2.97 0.27
N TRP A 233 -11.48 1.91 0.96
CA TRP A 233 -11.66 0.54 0.51
C TRP A 233 -13.12 0.16 0.29
N ARG A 234 -14.03 0.56 1.20
CA ARG A 234 -15.47 0.31 1.05
C ARG A 234 -16.06 0.97 -0.20
N ALA A 235 -15.54 2.12 -0.61
CA ALA A 235 -15.92 2.77 -1.87
C ALA A 235 -15.38 2.02 -3.12
N MET A 236 -14.23 1.35 -2.99
CA MET A 236 -13.55 0.66 -4.09
C MET A 236 -14.06 -0.75 -4.36
N ARG A 237 -14.42 -1.48 -3.28
CA ARG A 237 -14.72 -2.92 -3.33
C ARG A 237 -15.99 -3.24 -4.11
N GLY A 238 -16.06 -4.49 -4.57
CA GLY A 238 -17.23 -5.08 -5.23
C GLY A 238 -16.85 -5.91 -6.43
N PHE A 239 -17.70 -6.88 -6.76
CA PHE A 239 -17.52 -7.72 -7.92
C PHE A 239 -17.56 -6.89 -9.22
N ASP A 240 -16.66 -7.22 -10.14
CA ASP A 240 -16.59 -6.66 -11.49
C ASP A 240 -16.59 -7.80 -12.50
N GLU A 241 -17.59 -7.86 -13.36
CA GLU A 241 -17.72 -8.92 -14.36
C GLU A 241 -16.64 -8.84 -15.46
N GLY A 242 -16.06 -7.65 -15.66
CA GLY A 242 -14.95 -7.43 -16.60
C GLY A 242 -13.59 -7.93 -16.08
N ASP A 243 -13.47 -8.19 -14.80
CA ASP A 243 -12.23 -8.70 -14.20
C ASP A 243 -12.28 -10.22 -14.05
N VAL A 244 -11.46 -10.92 -14.84
CA VAL A 244 -11.39 -12.40 -14.83
C VAL A 244 -10.90 -12.98 -13.48
N PHE A 245 -10.30 -12.17 -12.62
CA PHE A 245 -9.85 -12.55 -11.27
C PHE A 245 -10.78 -12.06 -10.17
N ALA A 246 -11.87 -11.33 -10.50
CA ALA A 246 -12.85 -10.91 -9.52
C ALA A 246 -13.55 -12.08 -8.85
N ARG A 247 -13.80 -11.94 -7.54
CA ARG A 247 -14.55 -12.93 -6.76
C ARG A 247 -16.00 -12.49 -6.59
N ARG A 248 -16.93 -13.36 -6.97
CA ARG A 248 -18.36 -13.15 -6.66
C ARG A 248 -18.64 -13.31 -5.17
N GLU A 249 -17.97 -14.25 -4.55
CA GLU A 249 -18.13 -14.60 -3.15
C GLU A 249 -16.78 -14.49 -2.42
N VAL A 250 -16.80 -13.85 -1.27
CA VAL A 250 -15.66 -13.80 -0.35
C VAL A 250 -15.94 -14.79 0.77
N PRO A 251 -14.95 -15.58 1.23
CA PRO A 251 -15.16 -16.48 2.34
C PRO A 251 -15.78 -15.75 3.55
N VAL A 252 -16.87 -16.26 4.05
CA VAL A 252 -17.49 -15.79 5.29
C VAL A 252 -16.88 -16.60 6.43
N LEU A 253 -15.99 -15.97 7.17
CA LEU A 253 -15.32 -16.58 8.32
C LEU A 253 -16.03 -16.14 9.60
N PRO A 254 -16.09 -16.99 10.65
CA PRO A 254 -16.58 -16.57 11.96
C PRO A 254 -15.78 -15.35 12.46
N ALA A 255 -16.42 -14.40 13.11
CA ALA A 255 -15.71 -13.28 13.74
C ALA A 255 -14.64 -13.80 14.73
N PHE A 256 -13.59 -13.01 14.96
CA PHE A 256 -12.63 -13.33 16.00
C PHE A 256 -13.35 -13.47 17.35
N GLY A 257 -12.99 -14.51 18.11
CA GLY A 257 -13.48 -14.70 19.48
C GLY A 257 -12.88 -13.68 20.46
N ASP A 258 -13.18 -13.87 21.74
CA ASP A 258 -12.61 -13.04 22.83
C ASP A 258 -11.09 -13.16 22.94
N VAL A 259 -10.53 -14.27 22.47
CA VAL A 259 -9.10 -14.53 22.36
C VAL A 259 -8.72 -14.66 20.89
N VAL A 260 -7.74 -13.87 20.45
CA VAL A 260 -7.16 -13.92 19.11
C VAL A 260 -5.74 -14.49 19.22
N ARG A 261 -5.54 -15.65 18.60
CA ARG A 261 -4.24 -16.33 18.55
C ARG A 261 -3.38 -15.67 17.49
N PHE A 262 -2.19 -15.21 17.86
CA PHE A 262 -1.28 -14.63 16.88
C PHE A 262 0.05 -15.38 16.83
N GLY A 263 0.56 -15.57 15.59
CA GLY A 263 1.88 -16.09 15.32
C GLY A 263 2.85 -14.97 14.91
N VAL A 264 4.14 -15.21 15.12
CA VAL A 264 5.23 -14.35 14.62
C VAL A 264 6.27 -15.22 13.90
N PRO A 265 7.10 -14.65 13.00
CA PRO A 265 8.20 -15.40 12.40
C PRO A 265 9.12 -16.01 13.46
N PRO A 266 9.72 -17.18 13.19
CA PRO A 266 10.69 -17.80 14.10
C PRO A 266 11.93 -16.91 14.25
N GLU A 267 12.61 -17.06 15.39
CA GLU A 267 13.72 -16.22 15.86
C GLU A 267 14.83 -16.07 14.82
N GLU A 268 15.22 -17.18 14.20
CA GLU A 268 16.29 -17.24 13.19
C GLU A 268 15.98 -16.46 11.91
N LEU A 269 14.71 -16.25 11.59
CA LEU A 269 14.32 -15.42 10.45
C LEU A 269 14.29 -13.92 10.78
N LEU A 270 14.27 -13.58 12.06
CA LEU A 270 14.31 -12.19 12.50
C LEU A 270 15.74 -11.62 12.55
N ASP A 271 16.78 -12.44 12.38
CA ASP A 271 18.18 -12.01 12.34
C ASP A 271 18.52 -11.08 11.17
N VAL A 272 17.66 -11.04 10.14
CA VAL A 272 17.78 -10.11 9.02
C VAL A 272 17.38 -8.67 9.36
N LEU A 273 16.72 -8.46 10.52
CA LEU A 273 16.29 -7.14 10.95
C LEU A 273 17.49 -6.28 11.36
N SER A 274 17.47 -5.01 11.00
CA SER A 274 18.39 -4.03 11.59
C SER A 274 18.18 -3.94 13.09
N LYS A 275 19.22 -3.55 13.85
CA LYS A 275 19.16 -3.48 15.30
C LYS A 275 17.96 -2.73 15.85
N PRO A 276 17.63 -1.49 15.37
CA PRO A 276 16.45 -0.78 15.86
C PRO A 276 15.13 -1.51 15.50
N TYR A 277 15.04 -2.13 14.33
CA TYR A 277 13.86 -2.87 13.90
C TYR A 277 13.65 -4.13 14.74
N ARG A 278 14.74 -4.85 15.06
CA ARG A 278 14.69 -6.01 15.92
C ARG A 278 14.18 -5.65 17.31
N ALA A 279 14.78 -4.63 17.94
CA ALA A 279 14.40 -4.18 19.28
C ALA A 279 12.93 -3.72 19.33
N LEU A 280 12.49 -2.94 18.34
CA LEU A 280 11.10 -2.47 18.26
C LEU A 280 10.11 -3.61 18.04
N PHE A 281 10.46 -4.60 17.22
CA PHE A 281 9.58 -5.74 17.01
C PHE A 281 9.43 -6.59 18.28
N GLU A 282 10.52 -6.84 19.00
CA GLU A 282 10.50 -7.56 20.28
C GLU A 282 9.69 -6.81 21.35
N GLN A 283 9.90 -5.50 21.49
CA GLN A 283 9.08 -4.65 22.37
C GLN A 283 7.60 -4.72 22.01
N PHE A 284 7.28 -4.61 20.72
CA PHE A 284 5.92 -4.68 20.22
C PHE A 284 5.26 -6.02 20.55
N VAL A 285 5.94 -7.14 20.28
CA VAL A 285 5.42 -8.48 20.60
C VAL A 285 5.22 -8.64 22.11
N GLY A 286 6.15 -8.16 22.93
CA GLY A 286 6.03 -8.13 24.38
C GLY A 286 4.83 -7.31 24.87
N ALA A 287 4.60 -6.14 24.26
CA ALA A 287 3.45 -5.30 24.56
C ALA A 287 2.13 -6.01 24.18
N LEU A 288 2.05 -6.68 23.03
CA LEU A 288 0.86 -7.46 22.65
C LEU A 288 0.57 -8.59 23.65
N CYS A 289 1.58 -9.33 24.07
CA CYS A 289 1.42 -10.39 25.08
C CYS A 289 0.91 -9.85 26.43
N SER A 290 1.18 -8.58 26.73
CA SER A 290 0.80 -7.92 27.97
C SER A 290 -0.45 -7.06 27.87
N SER A 291 -1.08 -6.95 26.68
CA SER A 291 -2.15 -6.00 26.39
C SER A 291 -3.46 -6.30 27.13
N GLY A 292 -3.66 -7.55 27.58
CA GLY A 292 -4.91 -7.95 28.19
C GLY A 292 -6.10 -7.68 27.24
N LYS A 293 -7.10 -6.92 27.73
CA LYS A 293 -8.29 -6.51 26.93
C LYS A 293 -8.20 -5.06 26.41
N GLU A 294 -7.07 -4.39 26.55
CA GLU A 294 -6.90 -2.99 26.10
C GLU A 294 -6.99 -2.84 24.57
N VAL A 295 -6.76 -3.92 23.82
CA VAL A 295 -6.90 -3.99 22.35
C VAL A 295 -8.31 -4.48 21.92
N ALA A 296 -9.30 -4.39 22.80
CA ALA A 296 -10.68 -4.90 22.63
C ALA A 296 -10.81 -6.44 22.57
N VAL A 297 -9.73 -7.18 22.36
CA VAL A 297 -9.63 -8.65 22.40
C VAL A 297 -8.38 -9.06 23.16
N GLN A 298 -8.39 -10.22 23.77
CA GLN A 298 -7.18 -10.79 24.38
C GLN A 298 -6.28 -11.36 23.28
N LEU A 299 -5.03 -10.92 23.22
CA LEU A 299 -4.05 -11.42 22.28
C LEU A 299 -3.22 -12.54 22.93
N GLN A 300 -3.15 -13.69 22.27
CA GLN A 300 -2.38 -14.84 22.73
C GLN A 300 -1.37 -15.26 21.66
N LYS A 301 -0.07 -15.16 21.99
CA LYS A 301 0.97 -15.70 21.13
C LYS A 301 0.91 -17.21 21.12
N THR A 302 0.94 -17.82 19.93
CA THR A 302 0.92 -19.27 19.74
C THR A 302 2.00 -19.72 18.77
N ASP A 303 2.47 -20.95 18.98
CA ASP A 303 3.41 -21.59 18.07
C ASP A 303 2.67 -22.14 16.84
N PHE A 304 3.33 -22.09 15.70
CA PHE A 304 2.81 -22.60 14.42
C PHE A 304 3.97 -22.89 13.46
N ASP A 305 3.69 -23.61 12.37
CA ASP A 305 4.68 -23.88 11.34
C ASP A 305 4.75 -22.72 10.34
N TYR A 306 5.88 -21.99 10.34
CA TYR A 306 6.14 -20.86 9.41
C TYR A 306 6.66 -21.32 8.04
N THR A 307 7.03 -22.61 7.88
CA THR A 307 7.66 -23.14 6.66
C THR A 307 6.88 -22.84 5.36
N PRO A 308 5.55 -23.01 5.29
CA PRO A 308 4.80 -22.72 4.05
C PRO A 308 4.85 -21.24 3.65
N PHE A 309 4.89 -20.32 4.62
CA PHE A 309 4.99 -18.88 4.38
C PHE A 309 6.38 -18.52 3.83
N GLN A 310 7.44 -19.05 4.43
CA GLN A 310 8.82 -18.87 3.98
C GLN A 310 9.04 -19.46 2.58
N SER A 311 8.50 -20.65 2.32
CA SER A 311 8.60 -21.32 1.02
C SER A 311 7.93 -20.51 -0.07
N ALA A 312 6.70 -20.04 0.16
CA ALA A 312 6.01 -19.16 -0.77
C ALA A 312 6.72 -17.81 -0.95
N ASN A 313 7.31 -17.25 0.13
CA ASN A 313 8.06 -15.99 0.05
C ASN A 313 9.23 -16.08 -0.94
N ASN A 314 9.91 -17.22 -0.97
CA ASN A 314 11.04 -17.47 -1.86
C ASN A 314 10.61 -17.66 -3.32
N MET A 315 9.35 -17.99 -3.59
CA MET A 315 8.88 -18.25 -4.96
C MET A 315 8.75 -17.00 -5.81
N LEU A 316 8.44 -15.82 -5.26
CA LEU A 316 8.11 -14.64 -6.06
C LEU A 316 9.20 -14.28 -7.06
N TYR A 317 10.47 -14.33 -6.65
CA TYR A 317 11.62 -14.06 -7.52
C TYR A 317 12.50 -15.31 -7.78
N GLY A 318 12.24 -16.41 -7.09
CA GLY A 318 13.01 -17.66 -7.22
C GLY A 318 12.34 -18.74 -8.07
N SER A 319 11.18 -18.45 -8.66
CA SER A 319 10.41 -19.39 -9.46
C SER A 319 9.90 -18.76 -10.75
N SER A 320 9.25 -19.56 -11.59
CA SER A 320 8.65 -19.12 -12.85
C SER A 320 7.53 -18.08 -12.69
N ILE A 321 7.06 -17.83 -11.47
CA ILE A 321 6.05 -16.79 -11.18
C ILE A 321 6.53 -15.41 -11.64
N VAL A 322 7.85 -15.12 -11.53
CA VAL A 322 8.44 -13.87 -12.00
C VAL A 322 8.28 -13.67 -13.52
N ALA A 323 8.16 -14.74 -14.30
CA ALA A 323 7.97 -14.66 -15.76
C ALA A 323 6.63 -14.04 -16.17
N GLN A 324 5.65 -13.91 -15.24
CA GLN A 324 4.42 -13.16 -15.52
C GLN A 324 4.70 -11.70 -15.91
N ARG A 325 5.83 -11.12 -15.45
CA ARG A 325 6.27 -9.79 -15.88
C ARG A 325 6.58 -9.73 -17.37
N LEU A 326 7.23 -10.78 -17.89
CA LEU A 326 7.53 -10.86 -19.33
C LEU A 326 6.23 -10.94 -20.15
N VAL A 327 5.22 -11.66 -19.67
CA VAL A 327 3.90 -11.72 -20.33
C VAL A 327 3.23 -10.34 -20.34
N ALA A 328 3.31 -9.61 -19.23
CA ALA A 328 2.68 -8.28 -19.10
C ALA A 328 3.30 -7.23 -20.03
N PHE A 329 4.59 -7.33 -20.30
CA PHE A 329 5.36 -6.34 -21.07
C PHE A 329 5.94 -6.89 -22.38
N ASP A 330 5.44 -8.04 -22.87
CA ASP A 330 5.97 -8.74 -24.05
C ASP A 330 5.99 -7.83 -25.28
N GLU A 331 4.90 -7.17 -25.62
CA GLU A 331 4.79 -6.26 -26.77
C GLU A 331 5.78 -5.08 -26.65
N TYR A 332 5.90 -4.49 -25.45
CA TYR A 332 6.84 -3.42 -25.21
C TYR A 332 8.29 -3.89 -25.39
N ILE A 333 8.65 -5.06 -24.83
CA ILE A 333 9.99 -5.63 -24.91
C ILE A 333 10.35 -5.97 -26.37
N GLN A 334 9.43 -6.54 -27.13
CA GLN A 334 9.63 -6.84 -28.54
C GLN A 334 9.85 -5.58 -29.39
N THR A 335 9.18 -4.49 -29.05
CA THR A 335 9.23 -3.24 -29.82
C THR A 335 10.41 -2.34 -29.44
N HIS A 336 10.71 -2.22 -28.16
CA HIS A 336 11.71 -1.27 -27.61
C HIS A 336 12.97 -1.96 -27.06
N GLY A 337 12.93 -3.26 -26.84
CA GLY A 337 14.01 -3.97 -26.13
C GLY A 337 14.03 -3.64 -24.63
N LEU A 338 15.18 -3.83 -24.00
CA LEU A 338 15.38 -3.61 -22.56
C LEU A 338 16.29 -2.42 -22.23
N ASP A 339 16.83 -1.71 -23.24
CA ASP A 339 17.89 -0.72 -23.04
C ASP A 339 17.38 0.59 -22.41
N GLU A 340 16.10 0.90 -22.56
CA GLU A 340 15.45 2.08 -21.95
C GLU A 340 14.98 1.84 -20.52
N LEU A 341 15.10 0.60 -20.02
CA LEU A 341 14.73 0.27 -18.67
C LEU A 341 15.78 0.71 -17.66
N HIS A 342 15.33 1.00 -16.44
CA HIS A 342 16.23 1.17 -15.31
C HIS A 342 17.17 -0.06 -15.22
N PRO A 343 18.49 0.08 -15.00
CA PRO A 343 19.44 -1.03 -15.05
C PRO A 343 19.07 -2.25 -14.21
N VAL A 344 18.53 -2.01 -12.99
CA VAL A 344 18.08 -3.10 -12.11
C VAL A 344 16.85 -3.81 -12.67
N ILE A 345 15.94 -3.07 -13.32
CA ILE A 345 14.73 -3.66 -13.94
C ILE A 345 15.14 -4.52 -15.13
N LYS A 346 16.06 -4.02 -15.97
CA LYS A 346 16.66 -4.78 -17.07
C LYS A 346 17.22 -6.12 -16.56
N THR A 347 18.05 -6.12 -15.52
CA THR A 347 18.63 -7.34 -14.93
C THR A 347 17.55 -8.31 -14.44
N ILE A 348 16.48 -7.80 -13.81
CA ILE A 348 15.36 -8.64 -13.35
C ILE A 348 14.64 -9.27 -14.55
N PHE A 349 14.37 -8.51 -15.60
CA PHE A 349 13.68 -9.02 -16.80
C PHE A 349 14.54 -10.06 -17.52
N GLU A 350 15.83 -9.83 -17.69
CA GLU A 350 16.77 -10.79 -18.27
C GLU A 350 16.81 -12.10 -17.47
N SER A 351 16.82 -12.01 -16.13
CA SER A 351 16.80 -13.20 -15.25
C SER A 351 15.44 -13.91 -15.18
N SER A 352 14.36 -13.25 -15.61
CA SER A 352 13.00 -13.82 -15.61
C SER A 352 12.75 -14.73 -16.82
N SER A 353 13.64 -14.76 -17.80
CA SER A 353 13.61 -15.66 -18.94
C SER A 353 14.23 -17.04 -18.62
N GLY A 354 13.90 -18.06 -19.41
CA GLY A 354 14.54 -19.37 -19.29
C GLY A 354 13.80 -20.41 -18.44
N PHE A 355 12.63 -20.08 -17.91
CA PHE A 355 11.75 -21.06 -17.31
C PHE A 355 10.95 -21.81 -18.40
N ASP A 356 10.99 -23.13 -18.37
CA ASP A 356 10.19 -23.97 -19.26
C ASP A 356 8.80 -24.28 -18.68
N ALA A 357 7.93 -24.89 -19.48
CA ALA A 357 6.59 -25.25 -19.06
C ALA A 357 6.58 -26.27 -17.91
N VAL A 358 7.54 -27.20 -17.86
CA VAL A 358 7.65 -28.20 -16.79
C VAL A 358 7.93 -27.50 -15.46
N ARG A 359 8.85 -26.56 -15.46
CA ARG A 359 9.15 -25.75 -14.27
C ARG A 359 7.95 -24.90 -13.86
N ALA A 360 7.23 -24.28 -14.80
CA ALA A 360 6.06 -23.47 -14.50
C ALA A 360 4.94 -24.30 -13.83
N TYR A 361 4.64 -25.48 -14.34
CA TYR A 361 3.64 -26.35 -13.71
C TYR A 361 4.09 -26.87 -12.34
N LYS A 362 5.37 -27.20 -12.18
CA LYS A 362 5.91 -27.57 -10.86
C LYS A 362 5.73 -26.47 -9.85
N ASP A 363 6.08 -25.23 -10.20
CA ASP A 363 5.94 -24.07 -9.32
C ASP A 363 4.46 -23.81 -8.97
N ILE A 364 3.52 -24.01 -9.90
CA ILE A 364 2.06 -23.93 -9.64
C ILE A 364 1.63 -25.00 -8.62
N PHE A 365 2.12 -26.24 -8.75
CA PHE A 365 1.78 -27.31 -7.81
C PHE A 365 2.40 -27.07 -6.42
N ASP A 366 3.65 -26.62 -6.35
CA ASP A 366 4.32 -26.28 -5.11
C ASP A 366 3.60 -25.12 -4.40
N LEU A 367 3.19 -24.09 -5.13
CA LEU A 367 2.41 -22.97 -4.58
C LEU A 367 1.05 -23.43 -4.04
N ALA A 368 0.35 -24.33 -4.75
CA ALA A 368 -0.93 -24.88 -4.28
C ALA A 368 -0.74 -25.69 -2.98
N LEU A 369 0.36 -26.43 -2.86
CA LEU A 369 0.72 -27.16 -1.63
C LEU A 369 0.96 -26.17 -0.46
N TYR A 370 1.79 -25.14 -0.68
CA TYR A 370 2.08 -24.13 0.36
C TYR A 370 0.83 -23.37 0.79
N LYS A 371 -0.06 -23.05 -0.15
CA LYS A 371 -1.36 -22.44 0.12
C LYS A 371 -2.20 -23.29 1.08
N ARG A 372 -2.33 -24.58 0.78
CA ARG A 372 -3.06 -25.54 1.64
C ARG A 372 -2.43 -25.68 3.02
N GLN A 373 -1.10 -25.72 3.09
CA GLN A 373 -0.39 -25.81 4.36
C GLN A 373 -0.56 -24.53 5.21
N ALA A 374 -0.49 -23.35 4.59
CA ALA A 374 -0.72 -22.07 5.26
C ALA A 374 -2.18 -21.94 5.75
N GLU A 375 -3.17 -22.34 4.93
CA GLU A 375 -4.57 -22.41 5.35
C GLU A 375 -4.75 -23.27 6.61
N LYS A 376 -4.08 -24.42 6.68
CA LYS A 376 -4.11 -25.30 7.84
C LYS A 376 -3.58 -24.59 9.10
N GLN A 377 -2.50 -23.79 8.98
CA GLN A 377 -1.97 -23.03 10.12
C GLN A 377 -3.01 -22.03 10.65
N PHE A 378 -3.70 -21.32 9.79
CA PHE A 378 -4.78 -20.40 10.21
C PHE A 378 -5.98 -21.12 10.81
N LEU A 379 -6.31 -22.33 10.35
CA LEU A 379 -7.43 -23.07 10.89
C LEU A 379 -7.12 -23.65 12.29
N GLU A 380 -5.93 -24.18 12.49
CA GLU A 380 -5.58 -24.96 13.67
C GLU A 380 -4.85 -24.16 14.75
N ASN A 381 -3.94 -23.25 14.35
CA ASN A 381 -2.93 -22.71 15.25
C ASN A 381 -3.04 -21.19 15.49
N ILE A 382 -3.30 -20.38 14.45
CA ILE A 382 -3.30 -18.92 14.54
C ILE A 382 -4.54 -18.32 13.89
N ASP A 383 -4.96 -17.16 14.36
CA ASP A 383 -6.01 -16.37 13.73
C ASP A 383 -5.40 -15.21 12.91
N VAL A 384 -4.22 -14.72 13.33
CA VAL A 384 -3.48 -13.62 12.71
C VAL A 384 -1.98 -13.94 12.72
N LEU A 385 -1.31 -13.69 11.60
CA LEU A 385 0.15 -13.67 11.53
C LEU A 385 0.63 -12.22 11.62
N VAL A 386 1.58 -11.95 12.52
CA VAL A 386 2.15 -10.63 12.78
C VAL A 386 3.61 -10.62 12.37
N VAL A 387 3.97 -9.73 11.45
CA VAL A 387 5.34 -9.64 10.93
C VAL A 387 5.85 -8.19 10.90
N PRO A 388 7.17 -7.94 10.96
CA PRO A 388 7.72 -6.64 10.56
C PRO A 388 7.34 -6.36 9.10
N SER A 389 6.92 -5.14 8.77
CA SER A 389 6.55 -4.82 7.38
C SER A 389 7.76 -4.80 6.44
N THR A 390 8.96 -4.57 6.97
CA THR A 390 10.25 -4.63 6.26
C THR A 390 11.38 -4.83 7.27
N VAL A 391 12.59 -5.10 6.78
CA VAL A 391 13.74 -5.45 7.65
C VAL A 391 14.51 -4.23 8.17
N ALA A 392 14.48 -3.13 7.46
CA ALA A 392 15.20 -1.90 7.79
C ALA A 392 14.63 -0.72 7.00
N HIS A 393 15.00 0.49 7.38
CA HIS A 393 14.83 1.69 6.57
C HIS A 393 16.21 2.07 6.02
N PHE A 394 16.44 1.84 4.74
CA PHE A 394 17.70 2.14 4.08
C PHE A 394 17.74 3.58 3.59
N THR A 395 18.93 4.16 3.56
CA THR A 395 19.19 5.39 2.82
C THR A 395 19.23 5.09 1.31
N VAL A 396 19.09 6.14 0.49
CA VAL A 396 19.25 6.01 -0.96
C VAL A 396 20.65 5.54 -1.31
N ALA A 397 21.68 6.08 -0.65
CA ALA A 397 23.08 5.68 -0.87
C ALA A 397 23.30 4.18 -0.58
N GLU A 398 22.71 3.66 0.49
CA GLU A 398 22.77 2.24 0.76
C GLU A 398 22.09 1.39 -0.31
N ILE A 399 20.95 1.84 -0.85
CA ILE A 399 20.30 1.13 -1.98
C ILE A 399 21.18 1.14 -3.22
N ASP A 400 21.87 2.24 -3.52
CA ASP A 400 22.78 2.34 -4.68
C ASP A 400 23.99 1.40 -4.57
N GLU A 401 24.47 1.14 -3.35
CA GLU A 401 25.57 0.17 -3.12
C GLU A 401 25.17 -1.28 -3.45
N ASP A 402 23.93 -1.69 -3.17
CA ASP A 402 23.45 -3.06 -3.42
C ASP A 402 21.95 -3.07 -3.73
N PRO A 403 21.56 -2.62 -4.94
CA PRO A 403 20.15 -2.39 -5.27
C PRO A 403 19.29 -3.65 -5.40
N ILE A 404 19.92 -4.82 -5.59
CA ILE A 404 19.20 -6.08 -5.75
C ILE A 404 18.99 -6.77 -4.41
N GLN A 405 20.06 -6.97 -3.63
CA GLN A 405 19.96 -7.71 -2.36
C GLN A 405 19.18 -6.92 -1.31
N ARG A 406 19.41 -5.60 -1.18
CA ARG A 406 18.65 -4.78 -0.23
C ARG A 406 17.17 -4.76 -0.57
N ASN A 407 16.81 -4.65 -1.84
CA ASN A 407 15.42 -4.78 -2.27
C ASN A 407 14.82 -6.16 -1.92
N LYS A 408 15.58 -7.24 -2.14
CA LYS A 408 15.15 -8.59 -1.78
C LYS A 408 14.92 -8.73 -0.27
N LEU A 409 15.83 -8.21 0.54
CA LEU A 409 15.73 -8.20 2.00
C LEU A 409 14.47 -7.46 2.47
N MET A 410 14.13 -6.31 1.86
CA MET A 410 12.93 -5.55 2.23
C MET A 410 11.63 -6.37 2.12
N GLY A 411 11.59 -7.35 1.23
CA GLY A 411 10.43 -8.23 1.02
C GLY A 411 10.44 -9.51 1.85
N SER A 412 11.34 -9.69 2.81
CA SER A 412 11.51 -10.94 3.58
C SER A 412 10.22 -11.44 4.26
N PHE A 413 9.31 -10.52 4.60
CA PHE A 413 8.07 -10.83 5.31
C PHE A 413 6.79 -10.44 4.52
N THR A 414 6.90 -10.09 3.24
CA THR A 414 5.75 -9.55 2.48
C THR A 414 5.42 -10.31 1.21
N HIS A 415 6.39 -10.95 0.55
CA HIS A 415 6.21 -11.55 -0.77
C HIS A 415 5.18 -12.69 -0.79
N PHE A 416 5.06 -13.47 0.27
CA PHE A 416 4.17 -14.63 0.32
C PHE A 416 2.68 -14.26 0.40
N VAL A 417 2.35 -13.07 0.90
CA VAL A 417 0.96 -12.69 1.26
C VAL A 417 0.02 -12.77 0.06
N ASN A 418 0.44 -12.22 -1.07
CA ASN A 418 -0.34 -12.25 -2.32
C ASN A 418 -0.37 -13.65 -2.92
N LEU A 419 0.75 -14.36 -2.91
CA LEU A 419 0.87 -15.71 -3.47
C LEU A 419 -0.01 -16.72 -2.73
N LEU A 420 -0.12 -16.60 -1.40
CA LEU A 420 -0.94 -17.45 -0.55
C LEU A 420 -2.39 -17.00 -0.42
N ASP A 421 -2.81 -15.97 -1.19
CA ASP A 421 -4.17 -15.45 -1.16
C ASP A 421 -4.62 -14.95 0.21
N LEU A 422 -3.75 -14.23 0.91
CA LEU A 422 -4.00 -13.66 2.23
C LEU A 422 -4.35 -12.18 2.10
N CYS A 423 -5.11 -11.63 3.04
CA CYS A 423 -5.28 -10.18 3.19
C CYS A 423 -4.33 -9.64 4.27
N ALA A 424 -4.06 -8.33 4.25
CA ALA A 424 -3.11 -7.73 5.18
C ALA A 424 -3.37 -6.25 5.42
N VAL A 425 -3.02 -5.78 6.61
CA VAL A 425 -2.96 -4.36 6.95
C VAL A 425 -1.63 -4.03 7.63
N ALA A 426 -0.88 -3.11 7.03
CA ALA A 426 0.30 -2.53 7.65
C ALA A 426 -0.12 -1.35 8.52
N VAL A 427 0.40 -1.27 9.74
CA VAL A 427 0.10 -0.19 10.70
C VAL A 427 1.36 0.31 11.37
N PRO A 428 1.47 1.64 11.68
CA PRO A 428 2.59 2.19 12.41
C PRO A 428 2.46 1.88 13.91
N VAL A 429 3.52 1.30 14.51
CA VAL A 429 3.49 0.87 15.93
C VAL A 429 4.72 1.28 16.73
N GLY A 430 5.65 2.01 16.13
CA GLY A 430 6.88 2.42 16.81
C GLY A 430 7.61 3.54 16.08
N LYS A 431 8.65 4.07 16.73
CA LYS A 431 9.58 5.05 16.17
C LYS A 431 11.00 4.76 16.64
N TRP A 432 11.98 5.09 15.82
CA TRP A 432 13.40 4.99 16.15
C TRP A 432 14.14 6.27 15.74
N ARG A 433 15.31 6.51 16.35
CA ARG A 433 16.16 7.64 15.96
C ARG A 433 17.21 7.19 14.98
N ASN A 434 17.31 7.89 13.86
CA ASN A 434 18.42 7.68 12.95
C ASN A 434 19.71 8.38 13.46
N ALA A 435 20.81 8.19 12.75
CA ALA A 435 22.10 8.76 13.12
C ALA A 435 22.12 10.31 13.22
N LYS A 436 21.17 10.98 12.57
CA LYS A 436 21.00 12.45 12.65
C LYS A 436 20.08 12.88 13.79
N GLY A 437 19.47 11.94 14.51
CA GLY A 437 18.50 12.22 15.55
C GLY A 437 17.05 12.39 15.07
N ASN A 438 16.78 12.23 13.77
CA ASN A 438 15.44 12.30 13.22
C ASN A 438 14.60 11.09 13.66
N MET A 439 13.33 11.34 13.97
CA MET A 439 12.38 10.31 14.35
C MET A 439 11.83 9.61 13.12
N MET A 440 12.19 8.34 12.95
CA MET A 440 11.78 7.49 11.83
C MET A 440 10.68 6.53 12.26
N PRO A 441 9.68 6.24 11.42
CA PRO A 441 8.61 5.32 11.78
C PRO A 441 9.05 3.85 11.74
N PHE A 442 8.31 3.03 12.48
CA PHE A 442 8.37 1.57 12.43
C PHE A 442 6.96 1.02 12.31
N GLY A 443 6.73 0.12 11.35
CA GLY A 443 5.45 -0.50 11.08
C GLY A 443 5.53 -2.02 11.08
N ILE A 444 4.41 -2.64 11.49
CA ILE A 444 4.17 -4.08 11.39
C ILE A 444 3.05 -4.36 10.39
N THR A 445 2.95 -5.60 9.95
CA THR A 445 1.85 -6.06 9.12
C THR A 445 1.07 -7.16 9.84
N LEU A 446 -0.22 -6.99 9.97
CA LEU A 446 -1.19 -8.01 10.38
C LEU A 446 -1.67 -8.72 9.12
N ILE A 447 -1.62 -10.06 9.12
CA ILE A 447 -1.94 -10.90 7.96
C ILE A 447 -2.98 -11.92 8.39
N GLY A 448 -4.01 -12.10 7.57
CA GLY A 448 -5.08 -13.07 7.81
C GLY A 448 -5.53 -13.75 6.53
N GLN A 449 -6.39 -14.76 6.69
CA GLN A 449 -7.03 -15.44 5.57
C GLN A 449 -7.87 -14.48 4.71
N ALA A 450 -8.05 -14.82 3.44
CA ALA A 450 -8.99 -14.12 2.56
C ALA A 450 -10.36 -13.95 3.24
N GLY A 451 -10.90 -12.73 3.22
CA GLY A 451 -12.17 -12.38 3.86
C GLY A 451 -12.04 -11.77 5.27
N ARG A 452 -10.83 -11.72 5.86
CA ARG A 452 -10.57 -11.13 7.18
C ARG A 452 -10.31 -9.61 7.15
N ASP A 453 -10.54 -8.95 6.05
CA ASP A 453 -10.19 -7.54 5.86
C ASP A 453 -10.73 -6.62 6.96
N GLU A 454 -12.02 -6.73 7.31
CA GLU A 454 -12.64 -5.89 8.35
C GLU A 454 -12.13 -6.21 9.75
N GLU A 455 -11.95 -7.50 10.07
CA GLU A 455 -11.42 -7.93 11.37
C GLU A 455 -9.98 -7.50 11.57
N LEU A 456 -9.14 -7.61 10.53
CA LEU A 456 -7.75 -7.15 10.59
C LEU A 456 -7.67 -5.63 10.77
N MET A 457 -8.53 -4.87 10.08
CA MET A 457 -8.60 -3.42 10.27
C MET A 457 -9.04 -3.05 11.69
N ARG A 458 -10.05 -3.72 12.27
CA ARG A 458 -10.47 -3.47 13.66
C ARG A 458 -9.37 -3.79 14.64
N LEU A 459 -8.68 -4.93 14.44
CA LEU A 459 -7.57 -5.31 15.28
C LEU A 459 -6.41 -4.31 15.15
N GLY A 460 -6.08 -3.89 13.93
CA GLY A 460 -5.05 -2.89 13.65
C GLY A 460 -5.34 -1.53 14.29
N GLU A 461 -6.60 -1.08 14.25
CA GLU A 461 -7.06 0.15 14.91
C GLU A 461 -6.88 0.08 16.42
N GLY A 462 -7.30 -1.01 17.06
CA GLY A 462 -7.10 -1.24 18.49
C GLY A 462 -5.62 -1.31 18.87
N ILE A 463 -4.79 -1.96 18.05
CA ILE A 463 -3.33 -2.03 18.28
C ILE A 463 -2.69 -0.65 18.16
N VAL A 464 -3.03 0.14 17.16
CA VAL A 464 -2.50 1.50 16.99
C VAL A 464 -2.84 2.37 18.20
N GLU A 465 -4.09 2.37 18.66
CA GLU A 465 -4.50 3.12 19.85
C GLU A 465 -3.79 2.63 21.11
N TYR A 466 -3.64 1.32 21.29
CA TYR A 466 -2.92 0.73 22.41
C TYR A 466 -1.44 1.11 22.42
N MET A 467 -0.79 1.13 21.24
CA MET A 467 0.64 1.46 21.11
C MET A 467 0.92 2.96 21.18
N LYS A 468 -0.03 3.83 20.85
CA LYS A 468 0.16 5.29 20.76
C LYS A 468 0.82 5.93 21.99
N PRO A 469 0.41 5.65 23.26
CA PRO A 469 1.09 6.14 24.45
C PRO A 469 2.39 5.39 24.77
N ARG A 470 2.64 4.24 24.13
CA ARG A 470 3.77 3.32 24.38
C ARG A 470 4.83 3.38 23.28
N LEU A 471 4.68 4.29 22.31
CA LEU A 471 5.65 4.52 21.25
C LEU A 471 6.98 5.03 21.84
N GLU A 472 7.69 4.14 22.50
CA GLU A 472 9.04 4.41 22.97
C GLU A 472 9.98 4.56 21.77
N VAL A 473 10.95 5.44 21.93
CA VAL A 473 12.00 5.75 20.97
C VAL A 473 13.18 4.84 21.29
N VAL A 474 13.50 3.93 20.41
CA VAL A 474 14.73 3.13 20.47
C VAL A 474 15.89 3.86 19.80
#